data_8fdad52f6f0de90470d9c102bf634b7c
#
_entry.id   8fdad52f6f0de90470d9c102bf634b7c
#
_cell.length_a   1.000
_cell.length_b   1.000
_cell.length_c   1.000
_cell.angle_alpha   90.00
_cell.angle_beta   90.00
_cell.angle_gamma   90.00
#
_symmetry.space_group_name_H-M   'P 1'
#
loop_
_entity.id
_entity.type
_entity.pdbx_description
1 polymer ?
#
loop_
_entity_poly.entity_id
_entity_poly.type
_entity_poly.pdbx_seq_one_letter_code
_entity_poly.pdbx_strand_id
1 'polypeptide(L)'
;MNKQPVLYLQKDPRWKNLPYRAPGEESTIGSAGCGPTCAAMLIQTLTGKTFTPEDACRWSVEHGYKALRRGTYYAYFKPQFAAFGIPCDQLSWASTYGKPYHENHERALKMLQDGYYLIALMNKGNWTSSGHFIVVWWADSKIRINDPNSTRDIRVNGDPNDFRSQVKYYWWVDARSYNHKEDDMMNGAQILAALSDEQAYDLLLKAQRHALTLPEPQWSQKEGHWQNAAKAGIVNGEGPEGFLKRDEAAAILGRKGLL
;
A
#
# COMPACT_ATOMS: atom_id res chain seq x y z
N MET A 1 -3.91 -8.48 -12.92
CA MET A 1 -5.22 -8.01 -12.38
C MET A 1 -4.96 -7.33 -11.06
N ASN A 2 -5.68 -6.26 -10.74
CA ASN A 2 -5.51 -5.65 -9.42
C ASN A 2 -6.13 -6.54 -8.34
N LYS A 3 -5.44 -6.69 -7.20
CA LYS A 3 -6.02 -7.32 -6.00
C LYS A 3 -7.24 -6.50 -5.55
N GLN A 4 -8.29 -7.18 -5.10
CA GLN A 4 -9.42 -6.48 -4.47
C GLN A 4 -8.93 -5.69 -3.25
N PRO A 5 -9.14 -4.37 -3.19
CA PRO A 5 -8.77 -3.60 -2.02
C PRO A 5 -9.56 -4.01 -0.80
N VAL A 6 -8.93 -3.97 0.38
CA VAL A 6 -9.67 -4.08 1.63
C VAL A 6 -10.79 -3.04 1.65
N LEU A 7 -11.93 -3.39 2.21
CA LEU A 7 -13.05 -2.47 2.33
C LEU A 7 -13.11 -1.91 3.76
N TYR A 8 -13.00 -0.60 3.88
CA TYR A 8 -13.28 0.13 5.11
C TYR A 8 -14.48 1.06 4.92
N LEU A 9 -15.38 1.05 5.89
CA LEU A 9 -16.48 2.01 5.95
C LEU A 9 -16.11 3.11 6.96
N GLN A 10 -16.15 4.38 6.54
CA GLN A 10 -15.89 5.51 7.45
C GLN A 10 -16.85 5.56 8.64
N LYS A 11 -18.05 4.96 8.49
CA LYS A 11 -19.08 4.84 9.54
C LYS A 11 -18.99 3.58 10.39
N ASP A 12 -17.93 2.79 10.28
CA ASP A 12 -17.72 1.62 11.13
C ASP A 12 -17.71 2.03 12.61
N PRO A 13 -18.41 1.29 13.51
CA PRO A 13 -18.46 1.59 14.93
C PRO A 13 -17.12 1.80 15.60
N ARG A 14 -16.06 1.15 15.11
CA ARG A 14 -14.70 1.24 15.67
C ARG A 14 -14.12 2.65 15.64
N TRP A 15 -14.45 3.45 14.62
CA TRP A 15 -13.85 4.77 14.43
C TRP A 15 -14.80 5.88 14.03
N LYS A 16 -16.06 5.62 13.67
CA LYS A 16 -16.99 6.64 13.16
C LYS A 16 -17.12 7.89 14.02
N ASN A 17 -16.98 7.73 15.35
CA ASN A 17 -17.13 8.81 16.32
C ASN A 17 -15.79 9.46 16.71
N LEU A 18 -14.64 8.91 16.26
CA LEU A 18 -13.35 9.49 16.54
C LEU A 18 -13.18 10.84 15.84
N PRO A 19 -12.44 11.79 16.45
CA PRO A 19 -12.25 13.12 15.89
C PRO A 19 -11.53 13.06 14.53
N TYR A 20 -12.07 13.78 13.55
CA TYR A 20 -11.39 14.15 12.33
C TYR A 20 -11.72 15.61 12.02
N ARG A 21 -11.04 16.53 12.68
CA ARG A 21 -11.39 17.93 12.75
C ARG A 21 -10.19 18.86 12.67
N ALA A 22 -10.36 20.01 12.01
CA ALA A 22 -9.47 21.16 12.12
C ALA A 22 -9.80 21.96 13.38
N PRO A 23 -8.91 22.83 13.89
CA PRO A 23 -9.21 23.70 15.00
C PRO A 23 -10.48 24.53 14.74
N GLY A 24 -11.39 24.59 15.73
CA GLY A 24 -12.62 25.36 15.64
C GLY A 24 -13.80 24.67 14.94
N GLU A 25 -13.74 23.36 14.76
CA GLU A 25 -14.88 22.56 14.27
C GLU A 25 -15.08 21.26 15.07
N GLU A 26 -16.27 20.70 14.94
CA GLU A 26 -16.62 19.37 15.47
C GLU A 26 -17.01 18.44 14.33
N SER A 27 -16.04 17.69 13.80
CA SER A 27 -16.29 16.64 12.82
C SER A 27 -15.56 15.36 13.16
N THR A 28 -16.10 14.25 12.68
CA THR A 28 -15.63 12.90 12.98
C THR A 28 -15.21 12.17 11.70
N ILE A 29 -14.55 11.03 11.86
CA ILE A 29 -14.21 10.15 10.73
C ILE A 29 -15.50 9.78 9.97
N GLY A 30 -16.57 9.44 10.70
CA GLY A 30 -17.85 9.08 10.10
C GLY A 30 -18.50 10.20 9.27
N SER A 31 -18.23 11.47 9.59
CA SER A 31 -18.82 12.61 8.89
C SER A 31 -17.95 13.17 7.77
N ALA A 32 -16.61 13.11 7.88
CA ALA A 32 -15.70 13.82 7.01
C ALA A 32 -14.51 13.00 6.50
N GLY A 33 -14.37 11.73 6.92
CA GLY A 33 -13.18 10.89 6.73
C GLY A 33 -13.11 10.12 5.42
N CYS A 34 -13.92 10.40 4.40
CA CYS A 34 -13.94 9.60 3.16
C CYS A 34 -12.58 9.53 2.45
N GLY A 35 -11.85 10.65 2.35
CA GLY A 35 -10.53 10.70 1.72
C GLY A 35 -9.50 9.80 2.42
N PRO A 36 -9.23 10.02 3.71
CA PRO A 36 -8.34 9.16 4.49
C PRO A 36 -8.77 7.69 4.52
N THR A 37 -10.07 7.39 4.54
CA THR A 37 -10.56 6.00 4.46
C THR A 37 -10.20 5.36 3.12
N CYS A 38 -10.28 6.09 2.00
CA CYS A 38 -9.80 5.61 0.71
C CYS A 38 -8.28 5.34 0.71
N ALA A 39 -7.50 6.24 1.30
CA ALA A 39 -6.06 6.03 1.41
C ALA A 39 -5.74 4.80 2.28
N ALA A 40 -6.42 4.63 3.42
CA ALA A 40 -6.24 3.48 4.30
C ALA A 40 -6.51 2.15 3.58
N MET A 41 -7.61 2.07 2.80
CA MET A 41 -7.92 0.88 1.99
C MET A 41 -6.76 0.50 1.07
N LEU A 42 -6.22 1.45 0.31
CA LEU A 42 -5.18 1.17 -0.67
C LEU A 42 -3.81 0.94 -0.02
N ILE A 43 -3.43 1.71 1.00
CA ILE A 43 -2.17 1.54 1.72
C ILE A 43 -2.11 0.14 2.36
N GLN A 44 -3.16 -0.27 3.07
CA GLN A 44 -3.19 -1.62 3.66
C GLN A 44 -3.16 -2.71 2.58
N THR A 45 -3.91 -2.54 1.50
CA THR A 45 -3.94 -3.51 0.40
C THR A 45 -2.55 -3.71 -0.22
N LEU A 46 -1.83 -2.61 -0.46
CA LEU A 46 -0.54 -2.64 -1.13
C LEU A 46 0.61 -3.06 -0.21
N THR A 47 0.57 -2.65 1.06
CA THR A 47 1.68 -2.92 1.99
C THR A 47 1.51 -4.21 2.79
N GLY A 48 0.29 -4.76 2.87
CA GLY A 48 -0.06 -5.85 3.77
C GLY A 48 -0.05 -5.48 5.26
N LYS A 49 0.33 -4.24 5.60
CA LYS A 49 0.37 -3.75 6.98
C LYS A 49 -0.97 -3.16 7.37
N THR A 50 -1.40 -3.41 8.61
CA THR A 50 -2.59 -2.76 9.15
C THR A 50 -2.43 -1.26 9.14
N PHE A 51 -3.32 -0.57 8.43
CA PHE A 51 -3.41 0.88 8.38
C PHE A 51 -4.89 1.27 8.27
N THR A 52 -5.43 1.77 9.35
CA THR A 52 -6.88 1.96 9.53
C THR A 52 -7.33 3.37 9.09
N PRO A 53 -8.63 3.61 8.90
CA PRO A 53 -9.17 4.96 8.74
C PRO A 53 -8.81 5.90 9.88
N GLU A 54 -8.67 5.41 11.12
CA GLU A 54 -8.20 6.19 12.26
C GLU A 54 -6.76 6.68 12.04
N ASP A 55 -5.85 5.78 11.64
CA ASP A 55 -4.44 6.12 11.39
C ASP A 55 -4.30 7.15 10.28
N ALA A 56 -5.04 6.95 9.18
CA ALA A 56 -5.03 7.86 8.03
C ALA A 56 -5.62 9.25 8.38
N CYS A 57 -6.69 9.28 9.16
CA CYS A 57 -7.30 10.53 9.62
C CYS A 57 -6.39 11.28 10.60
N ARG A 58 -5.77 10.58 11.54
CA ARG A 58 -4.79 11.15 12.48
C ARG A 58 -3.62 11.78 11.71
N TRP A 59 -3.01 11.04 10.81
CA TRP A 59 -1.93 11.54 9.97
C TRP A 59 -2.35 12.79 9.17
N SER A 60 -3.56 12.77 8.58
CA SER A 60 -4.11 13.90 7.82
C SER A 60 -4.23 15.17 8.66
N VAL A 61 -4.67 15.06 9.91
CA VAL A 61 -4.77 16.20 10.86
C VAL A 61 -3.39 16.70 11.25
N GLU A 62 -2.48 15.81 11.64
CA GLU A 62 -1.12 16.13 12.08
C GLU A 62 -0.31 16.86 10.99
N HIS A 63 -0.58 16.56 9.70
CA HIS A 63 0.09 17.19 8.57
C HIS A 63 -0.72 18.32 7.91
N GLY A 64 -1.80 18.77 8.54
CA GLY A 64 -2.56 19.94 8.08
C GLY A 64 -3.46 19.70 6.85
N TYR A 65 -3.78 18.43 6.53
CA TYR A 65 -4.61 18.11 5.37
C TYR A 65 -6.12 18.03 5.67
N LYS A 66 -6.55 18.21 6.89
CA LYS A 66 -7.97 18.34 7.23
C LYS A 66 -8.46 19.75 6.92
N ALA A 67 -9.40 19.89 5.99
CA ALA A 67 -9.96 21.18 5.61
C ALA A 67 -11.07 21.62 6.59
N LEU A 68 -10.99 22.88 7.08
CA LEU A 68 -11.96 23.44 8.03
C LEU A 68 -13.38 23.37 7.46
N ARG A 69 -14.31 22.80 8.22
CA ARG A 69 -15.74 22.59 7.90
C ARG A 69 -15.97 21.84 6.57
N ARG A 70 -14.98 21.07 6.14
CA ARG A 70 -15.03 20.25 4.92
C ARG A 70 -14.35 18.91 5.19
N GLY A 71 -14.13 18.11 4.16
CA GLY A 71 -13.40 16.86 4.27
C GLY A 71 -11.88 17.07 4.30
N THR A 72 -11.20 16.49 3.32
CA THR A 72 -9.74 16.45 3.19
C THR A 72 -9.31 17.34 2.03
N TYR A 73 -8.20 18.07 2.18
CA TYR A 73 -7.60 18.81 1.06
C TYR A 73 -7.18 17.87 -0.06
N TYR A 74 -7.29 18.31 -1.31
CA TYR A 74 -6.92 17.51 -2.49
C TYR A 74 -5.45 17.17 -2.53
N ALA A 75 -4.59 17.99 -1.93
CA ALA A 75 -3.15 17.77 -1.82
C ALA A 75 -2.76 16.61 -0.87
N TYR A 76 -3.69 16.04 -0.12
CA TYR A 76 -3.46 15.00 0.88
C TYR A 76 -2.89 13.70 0.32
N PHE A 77 -3.42 13.22 -0.80
CA PHE A 77 -3.15 11.85 -1.25
C PHE A 77 -1.68 11.62 -1.57
N LYS A 78 -1.06 12.50 -2.35
CA LYS A 78 0.34 12.36 -2.77
C LYS A 78 1.30 12.18 -1.58
N PRO A 79 1.35 13.06 -0.57
CA PRO A 79 2.25 12.90 0.57
C PRO A 79 1.87 11.74 1.49
N GLN A 80 0.58 11.42 1.65
CA GLN A 80 0.18 10.27 2.45
C GLN A 80 0.68 8.96 1.85
N PHE A 81 0.52 8.76 0.54
CA PHE A 81 1.04 7.58 -0.14
C PHE A 81 2.57 7.56 -0.18
N ALA A 82 3.22 8.72 -0.36
CA ALA A 82 4.67 8.84 -0.35
C ALA A 82 5.29 8.41 1.00
N ALA A 83 4.60 8.62 2.12
CA ALA A 83 5.03 8.14 3.44
C ALA A 83 5.14 6.60 3.53
N PHE A 84 4.54 5.88 2.58
CA PHE A 84 4.63 4.42 2.45
C PHE A 84 5.43 3.98 1.21
N GLY A 85 6.10 4.93 0.54
CA GLY A 85 6.85 4.63 -0.69
C GLY A 85 5.97 4.30 -1.90
N ILE A 86 4.68 4.63 -1.86
CA ILE A 86 3.71 4.34 -2.93
C ILE A 86 3.58 5.57 -3.83
N PRO A 87 3.89 5.48 -5.12
CA PRO A 87 3.70 6.60 -6.05
C PRO A 87 2.22 6.93 -6.24
N CYS A 88 1.87 8.20 -6.08
CA CYS A 88 0.51 8.71 -6.24
C CYS A 88 0.57 10.15 -6.72
N ASP A 89 -0.29 10.52 -7.66
CA ASP A 89 -0.49 11.92 -8.05
C ASP A 89 -1.89 12.13 -8.63
N GLN A 90 -2.27 13.37 -8.79
CA GLN A 90 -3.51 13.72 -9.45
C GLN A 90 -3.37 13.54 -10.98
N LEU A 91 -4.38 12.96 -11.61
CA LEU A 91 -4.36 12.71 -13.05
C LEU A 91 -4.39 14.02 -13.86
N SER A 92 -5.20 14.98 -13.42
CA SER A 92 -5.35 16.30 -14.04
C SER A 92 -6.17 17.23 -13.14
N TRP A 93 -5.89 18.53 -13.22
CA TRP A 93 -6.71 19.57 -12.59
C TRP A 93 -7.91 20.00 -13.45
N ALA A 94 -8.05 19.48 -14.67
CA ALA A 94 -9.26 19.69 -15.47
C ALA A 94 -10.42 18.89 -14.88
N SER A 95 -11.49 19.59 -14.51
CA SER A 95 -12.70 18.96 -13.96
C SER A 95 -13.46 18.19 -15.05
N THR A 96 -13.77 16.94 -14.73
CA THR A 96 -14.58 16.05 -15.60
C THR A 96 -16.06 16.05 -15.25
N TYR A 97 -16.47 16.74 -14.18
CA TYR A 97 -17.86 16.74 -13.73
C TYR A 97 -18.82 17.29 -14.80
N GLY A 98 -19.87 16.53 -15.09
CA GLY A 98 -20.82 16.83 -16.16
C GLY A 98 -20.29 16.60 -17.58
N LYS A 99 -19.12 15.98 -17.72
CA LYS A 99 -18.47 15.76 -19.02
C LYS A 99 -18.16 14.29 -19.23
N PRO A 100 -19.13 13.38 -19.46
CA PRO A 100 -18.92 11.93 -19.51
C PRO A 100 -18.00 11.47 -20.64
N TYR A 101 -17.73 12.31 -21.62
CA TYR A 101 -16.84 12.04 -22.75
C TYR A 101 -15.49 12.77 -22.66
N HIS A 102 -15.13 13.30 -21.45
CA HIS A 102 -13.84 13.96 -21.27
C HIS A 102 -12.69 12.95 -21.37
N GLU A 103 -11.60 13.34 -22.03
CA GLU A 103 -10.42 12.48 -22.27
C GLU A 103 -9.82 11.84 -21.00
N ASN A 104 -9.93 12.52 -19.84
CA ASN A 104 -9.45 11.99 -18.57
C ASN A 104 -10.18 10.72 -18.13
N HIS A 105 -11.37 10.43 -18.62
CA HIS A 105 -12.05 9.16 -18.34
C HIS A 105 -11.37 8.00 -19.06
N GLU A 106 -10.94 8.20 -20.30
CA GLU A 106 -10.21 7.18 -21.06
C GLU A 106 -8.81 6.98 -20.49
N ARG A 107 -8.12 8.07 -20.08
CA ARG A 107 -6.84 7.98 -19.39
C ARG A 107 -6.96 7.23 -18.08
N ALA A 108 -7.98 7.51 -17.28
CA ALA A 108 -8.26 6.84 -16.02
C ALA A 108 -8.54 5.34 -16.24
N LEU A 109 -9.37 5.00 -17.24
CA LEU A 109 -9.67 3.61 -17.59
C LEU A 109 -8.42 2.84 -18.01
N LYS A 110 -7.59 3.46 -18.85
CA LYS A 110 -6.34 2.84 -19.26
C LYS A 110 -5.41 2.60 -18.07
N MET A 111 -5.27 3.54 -17.16
CA MET A 111 -4.46 3.35 -15.94
C MET A 111 -4.97 2.19 -15.09
N LEU A 112 -6.30 2.05 -14.91
CA LEU A 112 -6.88 0.91 -14.21
C LEU A 112 -6.52 -0.42 -14.90
N GLN A 113 -6.60 -0.48 -16.23
CA GLN A 113 -6.23 -1.67 -17.01
C GLN A 113 -4.72 -1.97 -16.93
N ASP A 114 -3.89 -0.93 -16.82
CA ASP A 114 -2.43 -1.03 -16.68
C ASP A 114 -1.98 -1.36 -15.23
N GLY A 115 -2.92 -1.62 -14.30
CA GLY A 115 -2.61 -2.09 -12.95
C GLY A 115 -2.52 -1.01 -11.87
N TYR A 116 -2.97 0.22 -12.15
CA TYR A 116 -3.13 1.25 -11.13
C TYR A 116 -4.45 1.10 -10.38
N TYR A 117 -4.50 1.60 -9.14
CA TYR A 117 -5.76 1.97 -8.51
C TYR A 117 -6.03 3.45 -8.74
N LEU A 118 -7.32 3.83 -8.62
CA LEU A 118 -7.69 5.24 -8.62
C LEU A 118 -8.45 5.60 -7.36
N ILE A 119 -8.30 6.86 -6.95
CA ILE A 119 -9.23 7.52 -6.05
C ILE A 119 -10.00 8.55 -6.89
N ALA A 120 -11.32 8.46 -6.88
CA ALA A 120 -12.20 9.35 -7.61
C ALA A 120 -12.90 10.30 -6.64
N LEU A 121 -12.87 11.61 -6.92
CA LEU A 121 -13.73 12.59 -6.27
C LEU A 121 -15.04 12.68 -7.02
N MET A 122 -16.08 12.14 -6.41
CA MET A 122 -17.47 12.29 -6.88
C MET A 122 -18.01 13.66 -6.51
N ASN A 123 -18.76 14.27 -7.42
CA ASN A 123 -19.55 15.45 -7.15
C ASN A 123 -21.05 15.06 -7.03
N LYS A 124 -21.95 16.04 -6.94
CA LYS A 124 -23.39 15.80 -6.74
C LYS A 124 -23.94 14.73 -7.69
N GLY A 125 -24.58 13.70 -7.12
CA GLY A 125 -25.16 12.57 -7.86
C GLY A 125 -25.43 11.37 -6.95
N ASN A 126 -25.29 10.17 -7.48
CA ASN A 126 -25.62 8.92 -6.79
C ASN A 126 -24.72 8.65 -5.55
N TRP A 127 -23.48 9.15 -5.55
CA TRP A 127 -22.51 8.92 -4.47
C TRP A 127 -22.57 9.97 -3.36
N THR A 128 -23.00 11.18 -3.68
CA THR A 128 -23.01 12.29 -2.70
C THR A 128 -23.89 13.44 -3.15
N SER A 129 -24.34 14.25 -2.20
CA SER A 129 -24.99 15.55 -2.47
C SER A 129 -24.00 16.70 -2.65
N SER A 130 -22.71 16.52 -2.32
CA SER A 130 -21.70 17.58 -2.34
C SER A 130 -20.38 17.13 -2.96
N GLY A 131 -19.54 16.43 -2.19
CA GLY A 131 -18.26 15.85 -2.61
C GLY A 131 -17.95 14.60 -1.81
N HIS A 132 -17.38 13.56 -2.45
CA HIS A 132 -17.09 12.28 -1.82
C HIS A 132 -15.98 11.54 -2.53
N PHE A 133 -15.04 11.02 -1.77
CA PHE A 133 -13.97 10.18 -2.32
C PHE A 133 -14.36 8.72 -2.29
N ILE A 134 -14.06 8.00 -3.37
CA ILE A 134 -14.24 6.55 -3.51
C ILE A 134 -12.98 5.93 -4.13
N VAL A 135 -12.73 4.65 -3.85
CA VAL A 135 -11.69 3.86 -4.50
C VAL A 135 -12.26 3.19 -5.73
N VAL A 136 -11.52 3.24 -6.84
CA VAL A 136 -11.87 2.57 -8.10
C VAL A 136 -10.74 1.62 -8.48
N TRP A 137 -11.10 0.41 -8.89
CA TRP A 137 -10.17 -0.63 -9.26
C TRP A 137 -10.71 -1.47 -10.42
N TRP A 138 -9.88 -2.35 -10.99
CA TRP A 138 -10.21 -3.10 -12.21
C TRP A 138 -10.20 -4.60 -11.95
N ALA A 139 -11.32 -5.26 -12.20
CA ALA A 139 -11.42 -6.72 -12.22
C ALA A 139 -12.54 -7.17 -13.15
N ASP A 140 -12.45 -8.39 -13.65
CA ASP A 140 -13.44 -9.02 -14.53
C ASP A 140 -13.82 -8.13 -15.73
N SER A 141 -12.81 -7.47 -16.31
CA SER A 141 -12.93 -6.55 -17.44
C SER A 141 -13.88 -5.36 -17.22
N LYS A 142 -14.02 -4.92 -15.95
CA LYS A 142 -14.86 -3.77 -15.60
C LYS A 142 -14.34 -3.00 -14.37
N ILE A 143 -14.85 -1.79 -14.24
CA ILE A 143 -14.64 -0.94 -13.07
C ILE A 143 -15.38 -1.55 -11.88
N ARG A 144 -14.68 -1.59 -10.74
CA ARG A 144 -15.20 -1.93 -9.42
C ARG A 144 -15.00 -0.75 -8.48
N ILE A 145 -15.87 -0.59 -7.51
CA ILE A 145 -15.85 0.54 -6.58
C ILE A 145 -15.90 0.06 -5.14
N ASN A 146 -14.99 0.59 -4.30
CA ASN A 146 -15.12 0.55 -2.84
C ASN A 146 -15.52 1.95 -2.37
N ASP A 147 -16.76 2.10 -1.94
CA ASP A 147 -17.28 3.35 -1.38
C ASP A 147 -17.11 3.34 0.15
N PRO A 148 -16.32 4.26 0.76
CA PRO A 148 -16.13 4.29 2.20
C PRO A 148 -17.39 4.64 3.00
N ASN A 149 -18.47 5.05 2.33
CA ASN A 149 -19.74 5.40 2.99
C ASN A 149 -20.88 4.45 2.70
N SER A 150 -20.72 3.47 1.82
CA SER A 150 -21.84 2.62 1.40
C SER A 150 -21.40 1.32 0.73
N THR A 151 -22.16 0.26 0.98
CA THR A 151 -22.08 -1.02 0.24
C THR A 151 -23.28 -1.23 -0.68
N ARG A 152 -24.12 -0.20 -0.88
CA ARG A 152 -25.32 -0.30 -1.73
C ARG A 152 -24.94 -0.54 -3.18
N ASP A 153 -25.65 -1.42 -3.83
CA ASP A 153 -25.37 -1.87 -5.21
C ASP A 153 -25.23 -0.71 -6.21
N ILE A 154 -26.15 0.26 -6.16
CA ILE A 154 -26.09 1.45 -7.02
C ILE A 154 -24.80 2.25 -6.90
N ARG A 155 -24.04 2.11 -5.78
CA ARG A 155 -22.77 2.81 -5.57
C ARG A 155 -21.55 1.97 -5.92
N VAL A 156 -21.63 0.66 -5.76
CA VAL A 156 -20.51 -0.26 -5.99
C VAL A 156 -20.52 -0.87 -7.38
N ASN A 157 -21.71 -1.01 -8.00
CA ASN A 157 -21.93 -1.55 -9.34
C ASN A 157 -22.79 -0.61 -10.23
N GLY A 158 -22.81 0.70 -9.93
CA GLY A 158 -23.62 1.67 -10.64
C GLY A 158 -23.31 1.80 -12.13
N ASP A 159 -24.23 2.43 -12.86
CA ASP A 159 -24.09 2.66 -14.30
C ASP A 159 -22.79 3.41 -14.63
N PRO A 160 -21.97 2.95 -15.59
CA PRO A 160 -20.72 3.60 -15.97
C PRO A 160 -20.88 5.04 -16.48
N ASN A 161 -22.00 5.37 -17.12
CA ASN A 161 -22.26 6.72 -17.62
C ASN A 161 -22.59 7.67 -16.45
N ASP A 162 -23.37 7.20 -15.47
CA ASP A 162 -23.60 7.94 -14.22
C ASP A 162 -22.29 8.21 -13.49
N PHE A 163 -21.44 7.18 -13.37
CA PHE A 163 -20.11 7.32 -12.78
C PHE A 163 -19.30 8.42 -13.49
N ARG A 164 -19.14 8.30 -14.84
CA ARG A 164 -18.38 9.26 -15.64
C ARG A 164 -18.93 10.68 -15.51
N SER A 165 -20.23 10.85 -15.56
CA SER A 165 -20.87 12.17 -15.46
C SER A 165 -20.70 12.83 -14.10
N GLN A 166 -20.51 12.05 -13.03
CA GLN A 166 -20.47 12.51 -11.64
C GLN A 166 -19.06 12.63 -11.07
N VAL A 167 -18.04 12.04 -11.69
CA VAL A 167 -16.63 12.21 -11.27
C VAL A 167 -16.17 13.63 -11.59
N LYS A 168 -15.43 14.22 -10.65
CA LYS A 168 -14.83 15.55 -10.81
C LYS A 168 -13.32 15.48 -11.06
N TYR A 169 -12.60 14.65 -10.29
CA TYR A 169 -11.15 14.47 -10.38
C TYR A 169 -10.76 13.03 -10.07
N TYR A 170 -9.58 12.63 -10.57
CA TYR A 170 -8.95 11.35 -10.29
C TYR A 170 -7.55 11.55 -9.69
N TRP A 171 -7.17 10.70 -8.76
CA TRP A 171 -5.80 10.45 -8.34
C TRP A 171 -5.45 9.01 -8.70
N TRP A 172 -4.31 8.81 -9.32
CA TRP A 172 -3.78 7.49 -9.58
C TRP A 172 -2.85 7.05 -8.44
N VAL A 173 -2.86 5.77 -8.13
CA VAL A 173 -1.98 5.11 -7.15
C VAL A 173 -1.31 3.95 -7.86
N ASP A 174 0.01 3.98 -7.95
CA ASP A 174 0.77 2.97 -8.68
C ASP A 174 0.94 1.70 -7.84
N ALA A 175 0.25 0.65 -8.24
CA ALA A 175 0.28 -0.65 -7.59
C ALA A 175 1.15 -1.68 -8.32
N ARG A 176 1.73 -1.33 -9.46
CA ARG A 176 2.39 -2.29 -10.34
C ARG A 176 3.58 -2.98 -9.68
N SER A 177 4.38 -2.25 -8.93
CA SER A 177 5.50 -2.82 -8.16
C SER A 177 5.05 -3.70 -6.98
N TYR A 178 3.81 -3.59 -6.55
CA TYR A 178 3.22 -4.39 -5.47
C TYR A 178 2.47 -5.60 -6.00
N ASN A 179 1.80 -5.47 -7.16
CA ASN A 179 1.11 -6.59 -7.81
C ASN A 179 2.09 -7.68 -8.26
N HIS A 180 3.29 -7.31 -8.69
CA HIS A 180 4.35 -8.26 -9.04
C HIS A 180 4.92 -9.00 -7.83
N LYS A 181 4.86 -8.43 -6.62
CA LYS A 181 5.38 -9.09 -5.42
C LYS A 181 4.56 -10.29 -4.94
N GLU A 182 3.30 -10.40 -5.28
CA GLU A 182 2.48 -11.58 -4.93
C GLU A 182 2.51 -12.67 -6.02
N ASP A 183 2.57 -12.30 -7.29
CA ASP A 183 2.71 -13.26 -8.40
C ASP A 183 4.16 -13.78 -8.54
N ASP A 184 5.16 -12.97 -8.17
CA ASP A 184 6.57 -13.32 -8.14
C ASP A 184 7.06 -13.86 -6.78
N MET A 185 6.26 -13.83 -5.75
CA MET A 185 6.57 -14.49 -4.50
C MET A 185 6.22 -15.98 -4.57
N MET A 186 6.90 -16.70 -5.43
CA MET A 186 7.35 -18.01 -4.99
C MET A 186 7.99 -17.77 -3.62
N ASN A 187 7.44 -18.38 -2.55
CA ASN A 187 8.07 -18.25 -1.25
C ASN A 187 9.52 -18.75 -1.39
N GLY A 188 10.44 -18.24 -0.58
CA GLY A 188 11.87 -18.60 -0.72
C GLY A 188 12.11 -20.11 -0.85
N ALA A 189 11.25 -20.95 -0.27
CA ALA A 189 11.27 -22.39 -0.41
C ALA A 189 10.89 -22.88 -1.83
N GLN A 190 9.92 -22.25 -2.47
CA GLN A 190 9.52 -22.57 -3.86
C GLN A 190 10.59 -22.09 -4.87
N ILE A 191 11.23 -20.94 -4.62
CA ILE A 191 12.37 -20.47 -5.42
C ILE A 191 13.52 -21.45 -5.27
N LEU A 192 13.89 -21.83 -4.05
CA LEU A 192 14.96 -22.79 -3.79
C LEU A 192 14.66 -24.17 -4.39
N ALA A 193 13.41 -24.63 -4.35
CA ALA A 193 13.00 -25.90 -4.95
C ALA A 193 12.98 -25.88 -6.49
N ALA A 194 12.82 -24.72 -7.12
CA ALA A 194 12.81 -24.54 -8.56
C ALA A 194 14.22 -24.32 -9.15
N LEU A 195 15.22 -24.00 -8.34
CA LEU A 195 16.61 -23.83 -8.76
C LEU A 195 17.30 -25.18 -8.88
N SER A 196 18.09 -25.38 -9.94
CA SER A 196 19.07 -26.44 -9.95
C SER A 196 20.17 -26.22 -8.89
N ASP A 197 20.86 -27.25 -8.45
CA ASP A 197 21.96 -27.12 -7.47
C ASP A 197 22.99 -26.08 -7.91
N GLU A 198 23.30 -26.02 -9.21
CA GLU A 198 24.23 -25.05 -9.78
C GLU A 198 23.70 -23.62 -9.71
N GLN A 199 22.40 -23.40 -9.99
CA GLN A 199 21.75 -22.07 -9.88
C GLN A 199 21.66 -21.63 -8.43
N ALA A 200 21.35 -22.53 -7.50
CA ALA A 200 21.31 -22.25 -6.08
C ALA A 200 22.69 -21.85 -5.55
N TYR A 201 23.73 -22.55 -5.99
CA TYR A 201 25.12 -22.24 -5.64
C TYR A 201 25.58 -20.89 -6.18
N ASP A 202 25.24 -20.57 -7.44
CA ASP A 202 25.54 -19.27 -8.06
C ASP A 202 24.84 -18.11 -7.36
N LEU A 203 23.57 -18.30 -6.96
CA LEU A 203 22.81 -17.33 -6.20
C LEU A 203 23.43 -17.06 -4.81
N LEU A 204 23.85 -18.13 -4.13
CA LEU A 204 24.56 -18.06 -2.86
C LEU A 204 25.87 -17.29 -3.00
N LEU A 205 26.67 -17.56 -4.03
CA LEU A 205 27.91 -16.84 -4.29
C LEU A 205 27.68 -15.35 -4.59
N LYS A 206 26.63 -15.02 -5.34
CA LYS A 206 26.25 -13.63 -5.62
C LYS A 206 25.79 -12.90 -4.36
N ALA A 207 24.97 -13.54 -3.55
CA ALA A 207 24.52 -13.02 -2.26
C ALA A 207 25.71 -12.80 -1.31
N GLN A 208 26.64 -13.74 -1.27
CA GLN A 208 27.88 -13.66 -0.50
C GLN A 208 28.74 -12.46 -0.93
N ARG A 209 28.98 -12.30 -2.23
CA ARG A 209 29.74 -11.16 -2.76
C ARG A 209 29.07 -9.82 -2.43
N HIS A 210 27.76 -9.79 -2.50
CA HIS A 210 27.02 -8.59 -2.15
C HIS A 210 27.07 -8.28 -0.65
N ALA A 211 26.93 -9.29 0.21
CA ALA A 211 27.03 -9.14 1.66
C ALA A 211 28.40 -8.62 2.10
N LEU A 212 29.49 -9.06 1.42
CA LEU A 212 30.84 -8.57 1.68
C LEU A 212 31.06 -7.09 1.32
N THR A 213 30.18 -6.51 0.48
CA THR A 213 30.22 -5.08 0.11
C THR A 213 29.38 -4.18 1.03
N LEU A 214 28.56 -4.77 1.90
CA LEU A 214 27.73 -4.03 2.83
C LEU A 214 28.50 -3.72 4.11
N PRO A 215 28.37 -2.48 4.64
CA PRO A 215 28.94 -2.18 5.95
C PRO A 215 28.26 -3.05 7.03
N GLU A 216 29.05 -3.50 8.00
CA GLU A 216 28.51 -4.27 9.13
C GLU A 216 27.35 -3.50 9.78
N PRO A 217 26.18 -4.12 10.01
CA PRO A 217 25.04 -3.44 10.63
C PRO A 217 25.40 -2.87 11.99
N GLN A 218 25.01 -1.63 12.28
CA GLN A 218 25.33 -0.95 13.54
C GLN A 218 24.90 -1.73 14.80
N TRP A 219 23.81 -2.51 14.70
CA TRP A 219 23.36 -3.37 15.81
C TRP A 219 24.34 -4.51 16.09
N SER A 220 24.96 -5.10 15.07
CA SER A 220 25.97 -6.15 15.23
C SER A 220 27.24 -5.61 15.89
N GLN A 221 27.71 -4.44 15.45
CA GLN A 221 28.86 -3.75 16.03
C GLN A 221 28.62 -3.39 17.49
N LYS A 222 27.41 -2.88 17.81
CA LYS A 222 27.08 -2.36 19.15
C LYS A 222 26.92 -3.46 20.19
N GLU A 223 26.45 -4.64 19.79
CA GLU A 223 26.13 -5.74 20.72
C GLU A 223 27.18 -6.85 20.75
N GLY A 224 28.22 -6.76 19.91
CA GLY A 224 29.31 -7.73 19.90
C GLY A 224 28.87 -9.15 19.53
N HIS A 225 27.86 -9.29 18.70
CA HIS A 225 27.27 -10.59 18.38
C HIS A 225 28.28 -11.56 17.78
N TRP A 226 29.17 -11.08 16.90
CA TRP A 226 30.22 -11.91 16.32
C TRP A 226 31.20 -12.44 17.36
N GLN A 227 31.67 -11.56 18.25
CA GLN A 227 32.59 -11.93 19.33
C GLN A 227 31.91 -12.91 20.30
N ASN A 228 30.64 -12.75 20.56
CA ASN A 228 29.87 -13.67 21.40
C ASN A 228 29.67 -15.04 20.72
N ALA A 229 29.42 -15.05 19.41
CA ALA A 229 29.33 -16.28 18.64
C ALA A 229 30.67 -17.04 18.57
N ALA A 230 31.77 -16.32 18.40
CA ALA A 230 33.11 -16.91 18.44
C ALA A 230 33.47 -17.51 19.81
N LYS A 231 33.16 -16.77 20.90
CA LYS A 231 33.34 -17.28 22.29
C LYS A 231 32.45 -18.49 22.58
N ALA A 232 31.28 -18.58 21.98
CA ALA A 232 30.37 -19.71 22.12
C ALA A 232 30.73 -20.89 21.21
N GLY A 233 31.81 -20.81 20.43
CA GLY A 233 32.25 -21.85 19.49
C GLY A 233 31.28 -22.09 18.34
N ILE A 234 30.45 -21.09 18.04
CA ILE A 234 29.45 -21.13 16.96
C ILE A 234 30.13 -20.80 15.63
N VAL A 235 31.12 -19.91 15.65
CA VAL A 235 31.99 -19.55 14.50
C VAL A 235 33.45 -19.74 14.88
N ASN A 236 34.32 -19.90 13.89
CA ASN A 236 35.76 -20.20 14.11
C ASN A 236 36.59 -18.99 14.58
N GLY A 237 35.98 -17.81 14.67
CA GLY A 237 36.67 -16.58 15.11
C GLY A 237 37.52 -15.88 14.04
N GLU A 238 37.66 -16.44 12.86
CA GLU A 238 38.38 -15.86 11.73
C GLU A 238 37.43 -14.98 10.91
N GLY A 239 37.41 -13.70 11.23
CA GLY A 239 36.75 -12.61 10.51
C GLY A 239 35.24 -12.78 10.22
N PRO A 240 34.45 -11.72 10.30
CA PRO A 240 33.04 -11.76 9.93
C PRO A 240 32.82 -11.89 8.41
N GLU A 241 33.88 -12.00 7.64
CA GLU A 241 33.91 -11.93 6.19
C GLU A 241 33.70 -13.31 5.50
N GLY A 242 33.77 -14.40 6.29
CA GLY A 242 33.57 -15.76 5.78
C GLY A 242 32.12 -16.21 5.89
N PHE A 243 31.52 -16.58 4.77
CA PHE A 243 30.27 -17.32 4.80
C PHE A 243 30.50 -18.72 5.38
N LEU A 244 29.59 -19.16 6.23
CA LEU A 244 29.56 -20.53 6.71
C LEU A 244 29.52 -21.49 5.53
N LYS A 245 30.38 -22.50 5.54
CA LYS A 245 30.24 -23.60 4.62
C LYS A 245 28.92 -24.33 4.87
N ARG A 246 28.39 -25.02 3.87
CA ARG A 246 27.09 -25.71 3.94
C ARG A 246 27.00 -26.68 5.14
N ASP A 247 28.06 -27.39 5.41
CA ASP A 247 28.20 -28.29 6.54
C ASP A 247 28.25 -27.55 7.89
N GLU A 248 28.88 -26.39 7.94
CA GLU A 248 28.92 -25.55 9.14
C GLU A 248 27.54 -24.92 9.41
N ALA A 249 26.84 -24.44 8.38
CA ALA A 249 25.47 -23.94 8.50
C ALA A 249 24.49 -25.03 8.95
N ALA A 250 24.58 -26.21 8.39
CA ALA A 250 23.78 -27.37 8.78
C ALA A 250 24.06 -27.80 10.23
N ALA A 251 25.34 -27.80 10.65
CA ALA A 251 25.72 -28.11 12.02
C ALA A 251 25.19 -27.08 13.04
N ILE A 252 25.16 -25.81 12.69
CA ILE A 252 24.60 -24.74 13.54
C ILE A 252 23.08 -24.92 13.65
N LEU A 253 22.38 -25.13 12.53
CA LEU A 253 20.94 -25.32 12.50
C LEU A 253 20.51 -26.57 13.25
N GLY A 254 21.26 -27.67 13.10
CA GLY A 254 21.01 -28.89 13.84
C GLY A 254 21.21 -28.77 15.35
N ARG A 255 22.27 -28.05 15.81
CA ARG A 255 22.47 -27.74 17.25
C ARG A 255 21.39 -26.87 17.85
N LYS A 256 20.69 -26.09 17.05
CA LYS A 256 19.58 -25.23 17.46
C LYS A 256 18.21 -25.88 17.33
N GLY A 257 18.15 -27.15 16.86
CA GLY A 257 16.88 -27.85 16.64
C GLY A 257 16.02 -27.24 15.54
N LEU A 258 16.66 -26.60 14.56
CA LEU A 258 16.01 -25.94 13.42
C LEU A 258 16.06 -26.81 12.14
N LEU A 259 16.63 -27.99 12.20
CA LEU A 259 16.62 -29.07 11.19
C LEU A 259 15.97 -30.30 11.78
#